data_bf0155b7fd036a47dd96352d6a09a4e1
#
_entry.id   bf0155b7fd036a47dd96352d6a09a4e1
#
_cell.length_a   1.000
_cell.length_b   1.000
_cell.length_c   1.000
_cell.angle_alpha   90.00
_cell.angle_beta   90.00
_cell.angle_gamma   90.00
#
_symmetry.space_group_name_H-M   'P 1'
#
loop_
_entity.id
_entity.type
_entity.pdbx_description
1 polymer ?
#
loop_
_entity_poly.entity_id
_entity_poly.type
_entity_poly.pdbx_seq_one_letter_code
_entity_poly.pdbx_strand_id
1 'polypeptide(L)'
;KAEYFSSGFEGILIIVAALGIIWAASHRIFDPQPIEQVGLGLALSVGSSALNGLLAWVMFDAAKRHRSIALEADAKHLVTDVWTSVGVVIGIAMVSFTGWLWLDAVVAIGVALNILKEGVHLIWRSSQGLMDEAVEPEVIAKIQETLAGFAHQRDEVSIIRFDHVTTRK
;
A
#
# COMPACT_ATOMS: atom_id res chain seq x y z
N LYS A 1 -13.35 8.59 -8.58
CA LYS A 1 -14.10 8.20 -7.38
C LYS A 1 -14.37 6.68 -7.31
N ALA A 2 -14.69 6.02 -8.42
CA ALA A 2 -14.89 4.57 -8.44
C ALA A 2 -13.63 3.79 -8.02
N GLU A 3 -12.44 4.23 -8.44
CA GLU A 3 -11.16 3.64 -8.07
C GLU A 3 -10.91 3.71 -6.56
N TYR A 4 -11.16 4.86 -5.93
CA TYR A 4 -11.01 5.02 -4.49
C TYR A 4 -11.99 4.13 -3.72
N PHE A 5 -13.23 4.00 -4.19
CA PHE A 5 -14.19 3.10 -3.58
C PHE A 5 -13.74 1.64 -3.67
N SER A 6 -13.25 1.21 -4.85
CA SER A 6 -12.69 -0.13 -5.05
C SER A 6 -11.49 -0.40 -4.13
N SER A 7 -10.54 0.54 -4.06
CA SER A 7 -9.37 0.42 -3.18
C SER A 7 -9.76 0.39 -1.70
N GLY A 8 -10.78 1.15 -1.29
CA GLY A 8 -11.30 1.09 0.08
C GLY A 8 -11.90 -0.27 0.43
N PHE A 9 -12.69 -0.84 -0.49
CA PHE A 9 -13.25 -2.18 -0.32
C PHE A 9 -12.17 -3.26 -0.28
N GLU A 10 -11.16 -3.18 -1.14
CA GLU A 10 -9.99 -4.06 -1.13
C GLU A 10 -9.24 -3.97 0.20
N GLY A 11 -9.03 -2.76 0.74
CA GLY A 11 -8.42 -2.57 2.05
C GLY A 11 -9.19 -3.25 3.18
N ILE A 12 -10.54 -3.24 3.13
CA ILE A 12 -11.37 -3.96 4.11
C ILE A 12 -11.15 -5.48 3.99
N LEU A 13 -11.13 -6.03 2.78
CA LEU A 13 -10.88 -7.47 2.58
C LEU A 13 -9.50 -7.89 3.07
N ILE A 14 -8.48 -7.06 2.84
CA ILE A 14 -7.11 -7.26 3.35
C ILE A 14 -7.11 -7.31 4.89
N ILE A 15 -7.80 -6.38 5.55
CA ILE A 15 -7.91 -6.35 7.02
C ILE A 15 -8.59 -7.62 7.55
N VAL A 16 -9.71 -8.03 6.94
CA VAL A 16 -10.42 -9.25 7.33
C VAL A 16 -9.53 -10.48 7.18
N ALA A 17 -8.78 -10.58 6.08
CA ALA A 17 -7.83 -11.66 5.85
C ALA A 17 -6.71 -11.66 6.91
N ALA A 18 -6.12 -10.49 7.21
CA ALA A 18 -5.08 -10.36 8.23
C ALA A 18 -5.57 -10.76 9.62
N LEU A 19 -6.76 -10.35 10.01
CA LEU A 19 -7.38 -10.77 11.28
C LEU A 19 -7.64 -12.28 11.34
N GLY A 20 -8.06 -12.88 10.22
CA GLY A 20 -8.20 -14.34 10.09
C GLY A 20 -6.87 -15.09 10.29
N ILE A 21 -5.78 -14.58 9.71
CA ILE A 21 -4.43 -15.14 9.90
C ILE A 21 -4.00 -15.02 11.37
N ILE A 22 -4.19 -13.86 12.00
CA ILE A 22 -3.86 -13.64 13.42
C ILE A 22 -4.63 -14.61 14.29
N TRP A 23 -5.93 -14.78 14.04
CA TRP A 23 -6.76 -15.72 14.77
C TRP A 23 -6.25 -17.16 14.64
N ALA A 24 -6.00 -17.63 13.41
CA ALA A 24 -5.50 -18.97 13.15
C ALA A 24 -4.12 -19.20 13.76
N ALA A 25 -3.20 -18.23 13.62
CA ALA A 25 -1.87 -18.30 14.19
C ALA A 25 -1.88 -18.29 15.73
N SER A 26 -2.78 -17.52 16.34
CA SER A 26 -2.94 -17.49 17.81
C SER A 26 -3.37 -18.86 18.33
N HIS A 27 -4.27 -19.57 17.66
CA HIS A 27 -4.63 -20.94 18.02
C HIS A 27 -3.45 -21.90 17.92
N ARG A 28 -2.58 -21.77 16.93
CA ARG A 28 -1.38 -22.61 16.75
C ARG A 28 -0.34 -22.40 17.84
N ILE A 29 -0.35 -21.27 18.54
CA ILE A 29 0.55 -21.07 19.71
C ILE A 29 0.15 -22.02 20.85
N PHE A 30 -1.16 -22.21 21.07
CA PHE A 30 -1.66 -23.05 22.16
C PHE A 30 -1.78 -24.53 21.78
N ASP A 31 -2.01 -24.83 20.50
CA ASP A 31 -2.09 -26.18 19.96
C ASP A 31 -1.22 -26.26 18.68
N PRO A 32 0.10 -26.48 18.86
CA PRO A 32 1.05 -26.50 17.74
C PRO A 32 0.76 -27.71 16.82
N GLN A 33 0.35 -27.44 15.60
CA GLN A 33 0.13 -28.45 14.57
C GLN A 33 1.38 -28.57 13.69
N PRO A 34 1.74 -29.79 13.26
CA PRO A 34 2.81 -29.96 12.29
C PRO A 34 2.47 -29.26 10.98
N ILE A 35 3.45 -28.58 10.39
CA ILE A 35 3.26 -27.88 9.13
C ILE A 35 3.14 -28.91 8.01
N GLU A 36 1.94 -29.09 7.48
CA GLU A 36 1.69 -29.95 6.33
C GLU A 36 2.06 -29.21 5.02
N GLN A 37 2.62 -29.98 4.07
CA GLN A 37 2.94 -29.50 2.71
C GLN A 37 3.87 -28.27 2.65
N VAL A 38 4.86 -28.19 3.54
CA VAL A 38 5.87 -27.12 3.56
C VAL A 38 6.48 -26.88 2.18
N GLY A 39 6.77 -27.93 1.43
CA GLY A 39 7.40 -27.83 0.12
C GLY A 39 6.57 -27.09 -0.93
N LEU A 40 5.26 -27.35 -0.99
CA LEU A 40 4.38 -26.71 -1.95
C LEU A 40 4.15 -25.23 -1.60
N GLY A 41 3.91 -24.92 -0.32
CA GLY A 41 3.77 -23.55 0.16
C GLY A 41 5.03 -22.71 -0.07
N LEU A 42 6.19 -23.30 0.20
CA LEU A 42 7.48 -22.66 -0.03
C LEU A 42 7.74 -22.43 -1.53
N ALA A 43 7.46 -23.42 -2.39
CA ALA A 43 7.63 -23.27 -3.83
C ALA A 43 6.74 -22.16 -4.41
N LEU A 44 5.47 -22.08 -3.98
CA LEU A 44 4.54 -21.04 -4.38
C LEU A 44 4.99 -19.66 -3.87
N SER A 45 5.44 -19.55 -2.63
CA SER A 45 5.94 -18.32 -2.05
C SER A 45 7.17 -17.78 -2.78
N VAL A 46 8.14 -18.66 -3.05
CA VAL A 46 9.35 -18.30 -3.80
C VAL A 46 9.01 -17.93 -5.24
N GLY A 47 8.12 -18.67 -5.91
CA GLY A 47 7.67 -18.37 -7.25
C GLY A 47 6.98 -17.02 -7.36
N SER A 48 6.04 -16.73 -6.45
CA SER A 48 5.35 -15.44 -6.36
C SER A 48 6.32 -14.30 -6.08
N SER A 49 7.27 -14.48 -5.14
CA SER A 49 8.28 -13.46 -4.83
C SER A 49 9.20 -13.17 -6.01
N ALA A 50 9.61 -14.19 -6.75
CA ALA A 50 10.41 -14.01 -7.94
C ALA A 50 9.65 -13.21 -9.01
N LEU A 51 8.35 -13.50 -9.20
CA LEU A 51 7.49 -12.77 -10.12
C LEU A 51 7.32 -11.31 -9.68
N ASN A 52 7.05 -11.07 -8.39
CA ASN A 52 6.94 -9.72 -7.84
C ASN A 52 8.25 -8.94 -7.98
N GLY A 53 9.39 -9.58 -7.75
CA GLY A 53 10.71 -8.95 -7.93
C GLY A 53 10.99 -8.57 -9.38
N LEU A 54 10.65 -9.46 -10.33
CA LEU A 54 10.76 -9.18 -11.75
C LEU A 54 9.86 -8.02 -12.16
N LEU A 55 8.62 -8.02 -11.70
CA LEU A 55 7.64 -6.97 -11.99
C LEU A 55 8.09 -5.64 -11.40
N ALA A 56 8.56 -5.63 -10.15
CA ALA A 56 9.11 -4.43 -9.51
C ALA A 56 10.28 -3.84 -10.31
N TRP A 57 11.18 -4.69 -10.80
CA TRP A 57 12.31 -4.25 -11.62
C TRP A 57 11.85 -3.58 -12.93
N VAL A 58 10.90 -4.19 -13.63
CA VAL A 58 10.31 -3.62 -14.87
C VAL A 58 9.60 -2.31 -14.58
N MET A 59 8.85 -2.24 -13.47
CA MET A 59 8.12 -1.03 -13.07
C MET A 59 9.06 0.11 -12.67
N PHE A 60 10.18 -0.17 -11.99
CA PHE A 60 11.18 0.85 -11.69
C PHE A 60 11.84 1.41 -12.96
N ASP A 61 12.14 0.56 -13.94
CA ASP A 61 12.67 1.03 -15.21
C ASP A 61 11.67 1.92 -15.96
N ALA A 62 10.40 1.49 -16.01
CA ALA A 62 9.30 2.28 -16.61
C ALA A 62 9.06 3.59 -15.85
N ALA A 63 9.09 3.58 -14.51
CA ALA A 63 8.93 4.77 -13.67
C ALA A 63 10.01 5.82 -13.96
N LYS A 64 11.27 5.39 -14.11
CA LYS A 64 12.38 6.28 -14.49
C LYS A 64 12.21 6.87 -15.89
N ARG A 65 11.81 6.06 -16.86
CA ARG A 65 11.62 6.51 -18.27
C ARG A 65 10.47 7.51 -18.40
N HIS A 66 9.35 7.24 -17.70
CA HIS A 66 8.13 8.05 -17.80
C HIS A 66 7.98 9.09 -16.68
N ARG A 67 8.95 9.17 -15.75
CA ARG A 67 8.92 10.06 -14.57
C ARG A 67 7.60 9.92 -13.78
N SER A 68 7.09 8.70 -13.65
CA SER A 68 5.81 8.41 -13.00
C SER A 68 6.03 8.05 -11.53
N ILE A 69 5.58 8.93 -10.64
CA ILE A 69 5.62 8.72 -9.18
C ILE A 69 4.72 7.53 -8.77
N ALA A 70 3.59 7.34 -9.46
CA ALA A 70 2.68 6.23 -9.19
C ALA A 70 3.35 4.88 -9.46
N LEU A 71 3.99 4.70 -10.63
CA LEU A 71 4.74 3.48 -10.95
C LEU A 71 5.90 3.22 -9.97
N GLU A 72 6.56 4.27 -9.49
CA GLU A 72 7.62 4.13 -8.50
C GLU A 72 7.05 3.67 -7.14
N ALA A 73 5.91 4.19 -6.73
CA ALA A 73 5.25 3.79 -5.49
C ALA A 73 4.82 2.32 -5.54
N ASP A 74 4.19 1.89 -6.64
CA ASP A 74 3.78 0.50 -6.85
C ASP A 74 4.97 -0.46 -6.90
N ALA A 75 6.07 -0.06 -7.57
CA ALA A 75 7.30 -0.85 -7.57
C ALA A 75 7.90 -1.02 -6.17
N LYS A 76 7.88 0.03 -5.33
CA LYS A 76 8.31 -0.05 -3.93
C LYS A 76 7.44 -1.00 -3.11
N HIS A 77 6.13 -1.00 -3.35
CA HIS A 77 5.20 -1.93 -2.71
C HIS A 77 5.56 -3.38 -3.03
N LEU A 78 5.75 -3.71 -4.31
CA LEU A 78 6.17 -5.05 -4.73
C LEU A 78 7.52 -5.49 -4.12
N VAL A 79 8.47 -4.59 -3.97
CA VAL A 79 9.74 -4.88 -3.27
C VAL A 79 9.49 -5.20 -1.79
N THR A 80 8.58 -4.48 -1.13
CA THR A 80 8.20 -4.78 0.25
C THR A 80 7.58 -6.17 0.38
N ASP A 81 6.76 -6.58 -0.57
CA ASP A 81 6.17 -7.93 -0.62
C ASP A 81 7.23 -9.01 -0.79
N VAL A 82 8.26 -8.77 -1.62
CA VAL A 82 9.42 -9.67 -1.75
C VAL A 82 10.14 -9.81 -0.40
N TRP A 83 10.43 -8.71 0.30
CA TRP A 83 11.07 -8.75 1.61
C TRP A 83 10.25 -9.49 2.66
N THR A 84 8.93 -9.29 2.65
CA THR A 84 8.00 -10.01 3.53
C THR A 84 8.04 -11.51 3.26
N SER A 85 8.04 -11.90 1.98
CA SER A 85 8.13 -13.31 1.57
C SER A 85 9.47 -13.93 1.96
N VAL A 86 10.58 -13.21 1.84
CA VAL A 86 11.90 -13.66 2.32
C VAL A 86 11.84 -13.91 3.83
N GLY A 87 11.20 -13.02 4.60
CA GLY A 87 10.98 -13.21 6.03
C GLY A 87 10.23 -14.51 6.36
N VAL A 88 9.16 -14.79 5.61
CA VAL A 88 8.38 -16.04 5.75
C VAL A 88 9.23 -17.26 5.45
N VAL A 89 10.00 -17.25 4.35
CA VAL A 89 10.89 -18.37 3.97
C VAL A 89 11.92 -18.63 5.06
N ILE A 90 12.54 -17.60 5.61
CA ILE A 90 13.49 -17.71 6.71
C ILE A 90 12.80 -18.29 7.95
N GLY A 91 11.58 -17.79 8.28
CA GLY A 91 10.80 -18.31 9.41
C GLY A 91 10.51 -19.79 9.29
N ILE A 92 10.04 -20.26 8.13
CA ILE A 92 9.78 -21.68 7.86
C ILE A 92 11.06 -22.51 7.95
N ALA A 93 12.17 -22.01 7.40
CA ALA A 93 13.47 -22.68 7.50
C ALA A 93 13.90 -22.82 8.97
N MET A 94 13.77 -21.76 9.77
CA MET A 94 14.09 -21.81 11.21
C MET A 94 13.24 -22.84 11.95
N VAL A 95 11.95 -22.92 11.69
CA VAL A 95 11.07 -23.95 12.26
C VAL A 95 11.55 -25.34 11.89
N SER A 96 11.91 -25.55 10.62
CA SER A 96 12.38 -26.86 10.13
C SER A 96 13.69 -27.29 10.76
N PHE A 97 14.59 -26.34 11.08
CA PHE A 97 15.88 -26.65 11.72
C PHE A 97 15.79 -26.77 13.26
N THR A 98 14.96 -25.95 13.89
CA THR A 98 14.87 -25.91 15.37
C THR A 98 13.81 -26.84 15.93
N GLY A 99 12.82 -27.24 15.12
CA GLY A 99 11.64 -28.00 15.57
C GLY A 99 10.67 -27.20 16.43
N TRP A 100 10.86 -25.88 16.56
CA TRP A 100 10.01 -25.02 17.39
C TRP A 100 8.76 -24.59 16.61
N LEU A 101 7.71 -25.40 16.69
CA LEU A 101 6.47 -25.19 15.96
C LEU A 101 5.77 -23.84 16.28
N TRP A 102 5.95 -23.33 17.49
CA TRP A 102 5.37 -22.02 17.86
C TRP A 102 5.98 -20.83 17.09
N LEU A 103 7.19 -21.02 16.56
CA LEU A 103 7.88 -19.97 15.79
C LEU A 103 7.15 -19.65 14.48
N ASP A 104 6.53 -20.65 13.84
CA ASP A 104 5.67 -20.46 12.67
C ASP A 104 4.51 -19.49 12.98
N ALA A 105 3.84 -19.70 14.12
CA ALA A 105 2.75 -18.84 14.54
C ALA A 105 3.19 -17.39 14.80
N VAL A 106 4.38 -17.20 15.38
CA VAL A 106 4.94 -15.85 15.62
C VAL A 106 5.29 -15.17 14.31
N VAL A 107 5.91 -15.87 13.38
CA VAL A 107 6.22 -15.34 12.04
C VAL A 107 4.91 -15.00 11.31
N ALA A 108 3.90 -15.87 11.34
CA ALA A 108 2.61 -15.64 10.73
C ALA A 108 1.90 -14.39 11.30
N ILE A 109 1.95 -14.18 12.62
CA ILE A 109 1.42 -12.96 13.26
C ILE A 109 2.20 -11.72 12.81
N GLY A 110 3.52 -11.78 12.75
CA GLY A 110 4.34 -10.67 12.27
C GLY A 110 4.01 -10.26 10.84
N VAL A 111 3.84 -11.23 9.94
CA VAL A 111 3.39 -11.01 8.56
C VAL A 111 1.98 -10.44 8.52
N ALA A 112 1.05 -11.00 9.30
CA ALA A 112 -0.33 -10.52 9.34
C ALA A 112 -0.45 -9.09 9.88
N LEU A 113 0.39 -8.68 10.82
CA LEU A 113 0.46 -7.29 11.28
C LEU A 113 0.95 -6.33 10.19
N ASN A 114 1.90 -6.78 9.35
CA ASN A 114 2.33 -6.00 8.20
C ASN A 114 1.20 -5.87 7.17
N ILE A 115 0.50 -6.97 6.86
CA ILE A 115 -0.68 -6.97 5.97
C ILE A 115 -1.78 -6.05 6.52
N LEU A 116 -2.04 -6.09 7.83
CA LEU A 116 -3.02 -5.23 8.50
C LEU A 116 -2.66 -3.75 8.33
N LYS A 117 -1.39 -3.40 8.51
CA LYS A 117 -0.89 -2.04 8.30
C LYS A 117 -1.14 -1.56 6.86
N GLU A 118 -0.86 -2.40 5.86
CA GLU A 118 -1.11 -2.07 4.46
C GLU A 118 -2.60 -1.89 4.17
N GLY A 119 -3.47 -2.77 4.70
CA GLY A 119 -4.92 -2.64 4.57
C GLY A 119 -5.45 -1.33 5.17
N VAL A 120 -4.98 -0.95 6.36
CA VAL A 120 -5.34 0.33 7.00
C VAL A 120 -4.85 1.51 6.16
N HIS A 121 -3.62 1.46 5.65
CA HIS A 121 -3.07 2.51 4.80
C HIS A 121 -3.89 2.69 3.52
N LEU A 122 -4.31 1.59 2.90
CA LEU A 122 -5.13 1.60 1.69
C LEU A 122 -6.51 2.24 1.93
N ILE A 123 -7.17 1.89 3.05
CA ILE A 123 -8.44 2.52 3.45
C ILE A 123 -8.25 4.02 3.70
N TRP A 124 -7.19 4.40 4.42
CA TRP A 124 -6.89 5.79 4.71
C TRP A 124 -6.71 6.60 3.42
N ARG A 125 -5.87 6.12 2.51
CA ARG A 125 -5.63 6.75 1.21
C ARG A 125 -6.91 6.83 0.37
N SER A 126 -7.73 5.78 0.38
CA SER A 126 -9.02 5.74 -0.28
C SER A 126 -10.00 6.78 0.27
N SER A 127 -10.08 6.90 1.61
CA SER A 127 -10.97 7.86 2.26
C SER A 127 -10.59 9.30 1.94
N GLN A 128 -9.31 9.63 1.93
CA GLN A 128 -8.82 10.97 1.53
C GLN A 128 -9.20 11.30 0.08
N GLY A 129 -9.02 10.34 -0.84
CA GLY A 129 -9.41 10.53 -2.24
C GLY A 129 -10.92 10.64 -2.48
N LEU A 130 -11.75 10.07 -1.58
CA LEU A 130 -13.21 10.23 -1.64
C LEU A 130 -13.69 11.57 -1.07
N MET A 131 -13.00 12.10 -0.05
CA MET A 131 -13.39 13.34 0.66
C MET A 131 -12.93 14.61 -0.05
N ASP A 132 -12.38 14.54 -1.26
CA ASP A 132 -11.87 15.70 -2.01
C ASP A 132 -10.94 16.56 -1.10
N GLU A 133 -9.83 15.98 -0.65
CA GLU A 133 -8.87 16.70 0.20
C GLU A 133 -8.43 18.00 -0.45
N ALA A 134 -8.55 19.10 0.27
CA ALA A 134 -8.13 20.41 -0.20
C ALA A 134 -6.61 20.40 -0.48
N VAL A 135 -6.21 21.05 -1.57
CA VAL A 135 -4.80 21.22 -1.91
C VAL A 135 -4.11 22.02 -0.79
N GLU A 136 -2.83 21.75 -0.56
CA GLU A 136 -2.02 22.42 0.46
C GLU A 136 -2.18 23.95 0.42
N PRO A 137 -2.27 24.61 1.60
CA PRO A 137 -2.51 26.05 1.68
C PRO A 137 -1.51 26.91 0.87
N GLU A 138 -0.26 26.45 0.74
CA GLU A 138 0.76 27.12 -0.08
C GLU A 138 0.42 27.14 -1.56
N VAL A 139 -0.15 26.05 -2.09
CA VAL A 139 -0.56 25.95 -3.49
C VAL A 139 -1.77 26.84 -3.75
N ILE A 140 -2.73 26.89 -2.79
CA ILE A 140 -3.89 27.78 -2.87
C ILE A 140 -3.44 29.24 -2.88
N ALA A 141 -2.50 29.63 -2.00
CA ALA A 141 -1.93 30.97 -1.95
C ALA A 141 -1.25 31.35 -3.27
N LYS A 142 -0.49 30.43 -3.86
CA LYS A 142 0.19 30.67 -5.15
C LYS A 142 -0.78 30.79 -6.33
N ILE A 143 -1.88 30.03 -6.31
CA ILE A 143 -2.96 30.14 -7.29
C ILE A 143 -3.65 31.51 -7.13
N GLN A 144 -3.96 31.91 -5.90
CA GLN A 144 -4.58 33.21 -5.62
C GLN A 144 -3.69 34.39 -6.03
N GLU A 145 -2.39 34.30 -5.75
CA GLU A 145 -1.41 35.31 -6.19
C GLU A 145 -1.35 35.42 -7.72
N THR A 146 -1.33 34.28 -8.41
CA THR A 146 -1.33 34.24 -9.87
C THR A 146 -2.62 34.86 -10.44
N LEU A 147 -3.78 34.51 -9.88
CA LEU A 147 -5.07 35.05 -10.29
C LEU A 147 -5.19 36.56 -10.01
N ALA A 148 -4.66 37.03 -8.88
CA ALA A 148 -4.60 38.45 -8.56
C ALA A 148 -3.74 39.23 -9.55
N GLY A 149 -2.64 38.67 -10.04
CA GLY A 149 -1.81 39.22 -11.10
C GLY A 149 -2.56 39.42 -12.42
N PHE A 150 -3.44 38.50 -12.78
CA PHE A 150 -4.28 38.61 -13.97
C PHE A 150 -5.44 39.60 -13.78
N ALA A 151 -5.99 39.78 -12.58
CA ALA A 151 -7.06 40.74 -12.30
C ALA A 151 -6.56 42.18 -12.45
N HIS A 152 -5.28 42.46 -12.21
CA HIS A 152 -4.68 43.80 -12.36
C HIS A 152 -4.28 44.15 -13.80
N GLN A 153 -4.21 43.18 -14.70
CA GLN A 153 -3.66 43.39 -16.05
C GLN A 153 -4.69 43.72 -17.11
N ARG A 154 -5.97 43.81 -16.75
CA ARG A 154 -7.07 44.23 -17.67
C ARG A 154 -7.72 45.50 -17.26
N ASP A 155 -7.19 46.61 -17.82
CA ASP A 155 -7.85 47.88 -17.84
C ASP A 155 -9.18 47.82 -18.66
N GLU A 156 -10.21 48.35 -18.07
CA GLU A 156 -11.41 49.02 -18.64
C GLU A 156 -12.72 48.26 -18.81
N VAL A 157 -12.89 46.93 -18.83
CA VAL A 157 -14.27 46.46 -19.15
C VAL A 157 -14.87 45.36 -18.26
N SER A 158 -14.16 44.65 -17.42
CA SER A 158 -14.81 43.77 -16.44
C SER A 158 -13.90 43.44 -15.27
N ILE A 159 -14.34 43.81 -14.09
CA ILE A 159 -13.74 43.34 -12.83
C ILE A 159 -14.08 41.84 -12.71
N ILE A 160 -13.17 40.97 -13.04
CA ILE A 160 -13.30 39.54 -12.74
C ILE A 160 -12.92 39.41 -11.26
N ARG A 161 -13.90 39.19 -10.39
CA ARG A 161 -13.69 38.91 -8.98
C ARG A 161 -13.71 37.39 -8.80
N PHE A 162 -12.63 36.81 -8.28
CA PHE A 162 -12.60 35.43 -7.84
C PHE A 162 -13.00 35.40 -6.37
N ASP A 163 -14.28 35.14 -6.08
CA ASP A 163 -14.79 35.13 -4.72
C ASP A 163 -14.45 33.83 -3.99
N HIS A 164 -14.21 32.73 -4.73
CA HIS A 164 -13.88 31.43 -4.16
C HIS A 164 -13.14 30.55 -5.16
N VAL A 165 -12.00 30.03 -4.75
CA VAL A 165 -11.22 29.06 -5.53
C VAL A 165 -11.24 27.74 -4.78
N THR A 166 -11.87 26.71 -5.35
CA THR A 166 -11.83 25.34 -4.85
C THR A 166 -10.97 24.50 -5.77
N THR A 167 -10.01 23.80 -5.19
CA THR A 167 -9.16 22.85 -5.90
C THR A 167 -9.56 21.42 -5.51
N ARG A 168 -9.72 20.54 -6.50
CA ARG A 168 -9.91 19.11 -6.29
C ARG A 168 -8.68 18.38 -6.78
N LYS A 169 -8.16 17.49 -5.94
CA LYS A 169 -7.15 16.50 -6.35
C LYS A 169 -7.77 15.36 -7.15
#